data_137040f9142b330e3c3859c5143b5904
#
_entry.id   137040f9142b330e3c3859c5143b5904
#
_cell.length_a   1.000
_cell.length_b   1.000
_cell.length_c   1.000
_cell.angle_alpha   90.00
_cell.angle_beta   90.00
_cell.angle_gamma   90.00
#
_symmetry.space_group_name_H-M   'P 1'
#
loop_
_entity.id
_entity.type
_entity.pdbx_description
1 polymer ?
#
loop_
_entity_poly.entity_id
_entity_poly.type
_entity_poly.pdbx_seq_one_letter_code
_entity_poly.pdbx_strand_id
1 'polypeptide(L)'
;MKTKFLFLTFLCLFSMMVQANDGVVFVQGNQLVPLKETDISVAKEVLTISIGDDGYANVDVQYEFMNHGKAKTVEMGFEAEAPYNDEAQMNTQGKHPYIYDFTVTMNDKPLTYKNSVILSYGEDKMNFEPLDLKKWKVADDIGLHLVRYSKTDSIMPFAYAYYFTAPFKEGLNKVHHTYRYRLSYGVGRTFEVPYWLKPAMRWANRQIDDFTLRIKAEKTAKHFCFSDSLFAAAPFKVVDGMGKMRKVVRPYDGEYLEVALRNGTLEWHAKNFVPRANLMISAADLLSSFSESEKLGTFYDRSDKYRMWSFDGKKKDGRILRNLPYANRGYVFKDKWLNDYFNQLWWYMPDPTWQASSSDFTPREWKLIREGSKSKKKVRRRKR
;
A
#
# COMPACT_ATOMS: atom_id res chain seq x y z
N MET A 1 69.44 -7.06 14.48
CA MET A 1 68.25 -6.21 14.77
C MET A 1 67.15 -6.61 13.79
N LYS A 2 66.15 -7.33 14.26
CA LYS A 2 65.01 -7.80 13.43
C LYS A 2 63.85 -6.90 13.71
N THR A 3 63.53 -6.05 12.75
CA THR A 3 62.35 -5.18 12.77
C THR A 3 61.11 -6.01 12.42
N LYS A 4 60.27 -6.23 13.41
CA LYS A 4 58.98 -6.89 13.21
C LYS A 4 58.03 -5.84 12.58
N PHE A 5 57.65 -6.06 11.36
CA PHE A 5 56.54 -5.35 10.69
C PHE A 5 55.25 -5.86 11.33
N LEU A 6 54.63 -5.00 12.12
CA LEU A 6 53.30 -5.22 12.66
C LEU A 6 52.30 -4.85 11.54
N PHE A 7 51.79 -5.86 10.82
CA PHE A 7 50.70 -5.71 9.89
C PHE A 7 49.42 -5.50 10.72
N LEU A 8 49.12 -4.24 10.96
CA LEU A 8 47.81 -3.87 11.53
C LEU A 8 46.78 -4.06 10.43
N THR A 9 46.21 -5.25 10.38
CA THR A 9 44.99 -5.53 9.60
C THR A 9 43.88 -4.68 10.18
N PHE A 10 43.68 -3.54 9.58
CA PHE A 10 42.47 -2.72 9.74
C PHE A 10 41.34 -3.56 9.15
N LEU A 11 40.76 -4.41 9.97
CA LEU A 11 39.52 -5.10 9.69
C LEU A 11 38.46 -4.00 9.68
N CYS A 12 38.27 -3.39 8.51
CA CYS A 12 37.07 -2.64 8.22
C CYS A 12 35.92 -3.63 8.39
N LEU A 13 35.40 -3.68 9.60
CA LEU A 13 34.03 -4.09 9.86
C LEU A 13 33.15 -3.10 9.06
N PHE A 14 33.02 -3.38 7.78
CA PHE A 14 31.80 -3.07 7.09
C PHE A 14 30.74 -3.86 7.89
N SER A 15 30.21 -3.23 8.92
CA SER A 15 28.87 -3.50 9.34
C SER A 15 28.03 -3.20 8.10
N MET A 16 27.84 -4.20 7.24
CA MET A 16 26.64 -4.29 6.47
C MET A 16 25.55 -4.16 7.53
N MET A 17 24.99 -2.97 7.63
CA MET A 17 23.66 -2.84 8.15
C MET A 17 22.83 -3.70 7.19
N VAL A 18 22.72 -4.97 7.51
CA VAL A 18 21.59 -5.76 7.11
C VAL A 18 20.45 -4.97 7.75
N GLN A 19 19.89 -4.05 6.99
CA GLN A 19 18.52 -3.66 7.21
C GLN A 19 17.79 -5.00 7.09
N ALA A 20 17.57 -5.61 8.23
CA ALA A 20 16.58 -6.65 8.36
C ALA A 20 15.28 -5.95 7.96
N ASN A 21 14.99 -5.99 6.65
CA ASN A 21 13.77 -5.49 6.08
C ASN A 21 12.70 -6.50 6.49
N ASP A 22 12.27 -6.40 7.76
CA ASP A 22 11.19 -7.18 8.35
C ASP A 22 9.83 -6.86 7.69
N GLY A 23 9.86 -6.26 6.52
CA GLY A 23 8.70 -5.98 5.69
C GLY A 23 8.31 -7.21 4.87
N VAL A 24 7.03 -7.50 4.80
CA VAL A 24 6.47 -8.53 3.94
C VAL A 24 5.71 -7.86 2.81
N VAL A 25 6.22 -7.96 1.60
CA VAL A 25 5.51 -7.52 0.40
C VAL A 25 4.78 -8.73 -0.18
N PHE A 26 3.46 -8.76 -0.02
CA PHE A 26 2.64 -9.82 -0.56
C PHE A 26 2.37 -9.66 -2.05
N VAL A 27 2.10 -8.42 -2.48
CA VAL A 27 1.75 -8.12 -3.86
C VAL A 27 1.82 -6.62 -4.09
N GLN A 28 2.13 -6.24 -5.33
CA GLN A 28 2.00 -4.86 -5.80
C GLN A 28 0.80 -4.76 -6.74
N GLY A 29 -0.03 -3.75 -6.55
CA GLY A 29 -1.10 -3.42 -7.48
C GLY A 29 -0.50 -2.87 -8.79
N ASN A 30 -1.16 -3.14 -9.92
CA ASN A 30 -0.65 -2.74 -11.21
C ASN A 30 -1.78 -2.32 -12.17
N GLN A 31 -1.40 -1.69 -13.28
CA GLN A 31 -2.29 -1.26 -14.35
C GLN A 31 -2.36 -2.29 -15.49
N LEU A 32 -3.43 -2.21 -16.27
CA LEU A 32 -3.54 -2.96 -17.52
C LEU A 32 -2.62 -2.33 -18.59
N VAL A 33 -1.88 -3.18 -19.28
CA VAL A 33 -0.95 -2.78 -20.34
C VAL A 33 -1.14 -3.61 -21.60
N PRO A 34 -0.84 -3.04 -22.79
CA PRO A 34 -0.76 -3.83 -24.01
C PRO A 34 0.52 -4.67 -24.01
N LEU A 35 0.43 -5.92 -24.52
CA LEU A 35 1.60 -6.79 -24.65
C LEU A 35 2.57 -6.31 -25.74
N LYS A 36 2.05 -5.65 -26.74
CA LYS A 36 2.81 -5.06 -27.86
C LYS A 36 2.47 -3.59 -27.99
N GLU A 37 3.32 -2.86 -28.68
CA GLU A 37 3.02 -1.47 -29.03
C GLU A 37 1.66 -1.36 -29.75
N THR A 38 0.93 -0.30 -29.43
CA THR A 38 -0.41 -0.05 -29.93
C THR A 38 -0.59 1.45 -30.21
N ASP A 39 -1.53 1.79 -31.10
CA ASP A 39 -1.98 3.15 -31.35
C ASP A 39 -3.19 3.57 -30.46
N ILE A 40 -3.51 2.76 -29.46
CA ILE A 40 -4.58 3.04 -28.51
C ILE A 40 -4.05 3.92 -27.37
N SER A 41 -4.81 4.97 -27.04
CA SER A 41 -4.50 5.94 -26.00
C SER A 41 -5.38 5.74 -24.77
N VAL A 42 -4.86 6.09 -23.57
CA VAL A 42 -5.66 6.18 -22.34
C VAL A 42 -6.28 7.57 -22.28
N ALA A 43 -7.53 7.69 -22.71
CA ALA A 43 -8.26 8.96 -22.67
C ALA A 43 -8.71 9.32 -21.26
N LYS A 44 -9.08 8.32 -20.45
CA LYS A 44 -9.46 8.51 -19.06
C LYS A 44 -9.17 7.29 -18.21
N GLU A 45 -8.79 7.53 -16.96
CA GLU A 45 -8.66 6.51 -15.94
C GLU A 45 -9.20 7.03 -14.60
N VAL A 46 -10.03 6.24 -13.94
CA VAL A 46 -10.42 6.44 -12.55
C VAL A 46 -9.95 5.24 -11.76
N LEU A 47 -8.92 5.45 -10.96
CA LEU A 47 -8.35 4.47 -10.05
C LEU A 47 -8.91 4.68 -8.65
N THR A 48 -9.58 3.69 -8.11
CA THR A 48 -10.03 3.68 -6.71
C THR A 48 -9.31 2.57 -5.93
N ILE A 49 -8.62 2.95 -4.86
CA ILE A 49 -8.00 2.03 -3.92
C ILE A 49 -8.73 2.14 -2.59
N SER A 50 -9.34 1.05 -2.13
CA SER A 50 -10.06 0.99 -0.86
C SER A 50 -9.31 0.09 0.12
N ILE A 51 -8.79 0.67 1.20
CA ILE A 51 -7.98 -0.01 2.22
C ILE A 51 -8.92 -0.50 3.31
N GLY A 52 -9.06 -1.83 3.41
CA GLY A 52 -10.01 -2.47 4.33
C GLY A 52 -9.41 -2.82 5.69
N ASP A 53 -10.30 -2.95 6.68
CA ASP A 53 -9.95 -3.46 8.03
C ASP A 53 -9.72 -4.98 8.04
N ASP A 54 -10.10 -5.65 6.97
CA ASP A 54 -9.96 -7.10 6.78
C ASP A 54 -8.55 -7.52 6.34
N GLY A 55 -7.64 -6.57 6.18
CA GLY A 55 -6.26 -6.82 5.74
C GLY A 55 -6.08 -6.87 4.24
N TYR A 56 -7.02 -6.32 3.48
CA TYR A 56 -6.96 -6.27 2.02
C TYR A 56 -7.13 -4.85 1.49
N ALA A 57 -6.52 -4.60 0.31
CA ALA A 57 -6.85 -3.48 -0.55
C ALA A 57 -7.75 -3.97 -1.69
N ASN A 58 -8.85 -3.27 -1.95
CA ASN A 58 -9.69 -3.48 -3.12
C ASN A 58 -9.36 -2.41 -4.14
N VAL A 59 -9.07 -2.84 -5.35
CA VAL A 59 -8.76 -1.97 -6.48
C VAL A 59 -9.88 -2.05 -7.50
N ASP A 60 -10.35 -0.88 -7.92
CA ASP A 60 -11.35 -0.70 -8.97
C ASP A 60 -10.80 0.33 -9.95
N VAL A 61 -10.64 -0.06 -11.21
CA VAL A 61 -10.09 0.80 -12.25
C VAL A 61 -11.01 0.85 -13.45
N GLN A 62 -11.45 2.04 -13.77
CA GLN A 62 -12.31 2.32 -14.92
C GLN A 62 -11.50 3.10 -15.95
N TYR A 63 -11.34 2.52 -17.13
CA TYR A 63 -10.65 3.14 -18.26
C TYR A 63 -11.60 3.54 -19.36
N GLU A 64 -11.27 4.64 -20.00
CA GLU A 64 -11.74 4.99 -21.34
C GLU A 64 -10.53 5.01 -22.27
N PHE A 65 -10.47 4.05 -23.18
CA PHE A 65 -9.45 3.97 -24.22
C PHE A 65 -9.95 4.51 -25.54
N MET A 66 -9.13 5.29 -26.23
CA MET A 66 -9.40 5.79 -27.57
C MET A 66 -8.62 4.97 -28.61
N ASN A 67 -9.32 4.26 -29.47
CA ASN A 67 -8.77 3.64 -30.66
C ASN A 67 -8.97 4.58 -31.86
N HIS A 68 -7.87 5.18 -32.30
CA HIS A 68 -7.89 6.13 -33.43
C HIS A 68 -7.97 5.45 -34.80
N GLY A 69 -7.79 4.14 -34.85
CA GLY A 69 -7.85 3.35 -36.05
C GLY A 69 -9.08 2.46 -36.16
N LYS A 70 -9.09 1.57 -37.16
CA LYS A 70 -10.14 0.57 -37.35
C LYS A 70 -10.25 -0.39 -36.14
N ALA A 71 -11.39 -1.04 -36.03
CA ALA A 71 -11.56 -2.10 -35.03
C ALA A 71 -10.45 -3.15 -35.10
N LYS A 72 -9.90 -3.51 -33.95
CA LYS A 72 -8.82 -4.47 -33.82
C LYS A 72 -8.86 -5.20 -32.48
N THR A 73 -8.16 -6.28 -32.43
CA THR A 73 -7.96 -7.06 -31.20
C THR A 73 -6.58 -6.77 -30.63
N VAL A 74 -6.50 -6.49 -29.34
CA VAL A 74 -5.25 -6.23 -28.62
C VAL A 74 -5.10 -7.24 -27.49
N GLU A 75 -3.95 -7.86 -27.38
CA GLU A 75 -3.58 -8.66 -26.22
C GLU A 75 -3.14 -7.71 -25.10
N MET A 76 -3.79 -7.82 -23.96
CA MET A 76 -3.56 -7.02 -22.77
C MET A 76 -3.24 -7.91 -21.58
N GLY A 77 -2.56 -7.37 -20.62
CA GLY A 77 -2.24 -8.09 -19.40
C GLY A 77 -1.97 -7.19 -18.22
N PHE A 78 -1.85 -7.86 -17.11
CA PHE A 78 -1.52 -7.32 -15.81
C PHE A 78 -0.45 -8.24 -15.22
N GLU A 79 0.69 -7.67 -14.84
CA GLU A 79 1.79 -8.39 -14.19
C GLU A 79 1.75 -8.12 -12.69
N ALA A 80 1.91 -9.18 -11.90
CA ALA A 80 2.08 -9.09 -10.45
C ALA A 80 3.39 -9.78 -10.07
N GLU A 81 4.30 -9.04 -9.46
CA GLU A 81 5.55 -9.61 -8.96
C GLU A 81 5.31 -10.73 -7.96
N ALA A 82 6.22 -11.69 -7.93
CA ALA A 82 6.18 -12.74 -6.94
C ALA A 82 6.27 -12.15 -5.51
N PRO A 83 5.52 -12.69 -4.54
CA PRO A 83 5.55 -12.18 -3.18
C PRO A 83 6.94 -12.39 -2.55
N TYR A 84 7.40 -11.38 -1.85
CA TYR A 84 8.62 -11.45 -1.05
C TYR A 84 8.25 -11.83 0.38
N ASN A 85 8.04 -13.12 0.62
CA ASN A 85 7.87 -13.68 1.95
C ASN A 85 8.22 -15.17 1.96
N ASP A 86 8.59 -15.68 3.13
CA ASP A 86 9.04 -17.05 3.32
C ASP A 86 7.90 -18.10 3.31
N GLU A 87 6.64 -17.66 3.27
CA GLU A 87 5.48 -18.56 3.38
C GLU A 87 4.88 -18.92 2.01
N ALA A 88 5.17 -18.13 0.97
CA ALA A 88 4.53 -18.30 -0.33
C ALA A 88 5.34 -19.19 -1.26
N GLN A 89 4.80 -20.34 -1.56
CA GLN A 89 5.29 -21.19 -2.65
C GLN A 89 4.81 -20.70 -4.01
N MET A 90 5.63 -20.89 -5.06
CA MET A 90 5.24 -20.58 -6.43
C MET A 90 4.01 -21.40 -6.85
N ASN A 91 2.95 -20.70 -7.23
CA ASN A 91 1.78 -21.36 -7.81
C ASN A 91 2.01 -21.60 -9.31
N THR A 92 2.29 -22.84 -9.65
CA THR A 92 2.59 -23.27 -11.04
C THR A 92 1.43 -23.08 -12.01
N GLN A 93 0.20 -22.87 -11.53
CA GLN A 93 -0.96 -22.53 -12.36
C GLN A 93 -0.99 -21.06 -12.76
N GLY A 94 -0.02 -20.26 -12.33
CA GLY A 94 0.08 -18.86 -12.67
C GLY A 94 -0.88 -17.94 -11.91
N LYS A 95 -1.57 -18.44 -10.90
CA LYS A 95 -2.43 -17.63 -10.04
C LYS A 95 -1.61 -17.08 -8.87
N HIS A 96 -1.54 -15.77 -8.76
CA HIS A 96 -0.83 -15.12 -7.64
C HIS A 96 -1.49 -15.49 -6.29
N PRO A 97 -0.72 -15.91 -5.27
CA PRO A 97 -1.28 -16.43 -4.01
C PRO A 97 -2.04 -15.38 -3.18
N TYR A 98 -1.80 -14.09 -3.43
CA TYR A 98 -2.37 -12.98 -2.65
C TYR A 98 -3.20 -12.00 -3.48
N ILE A 99 -3.53 -12.35 -4.74
CA ILE A 99 -4.50 -11.62 -5.56
C ILE A 99 -5.77 -12.45 -5.69
N TYR A 100 -6.90 -11.83 -5.44
CA TYR A 100 -8.21 -12.47 -5.41
C TYR A 100 -9.20 -11.69 -6.26
N ASP A 101 -10.25 -12.37 -6.69
CA ASP A 101 -11.44 -11.78 -7.31
C ASP A 101 -11.11 -10.86 -8.50
N PHE A 102 -10.08 -11.25 -9.30
CA PHE A 102 -9.74 -10.53 -10.52
C PHE A 102 -10.86 -10.64 -11.53
N THR A 103 -11.35 -9.50 -12.00
CA THR A 103 -12.35 -9.43 -13.07
C THR A 103 -11.93 -8.40 -14.11
N VAL A 104 -12.36 -8.60 -15.33
CA VAL A 104 -12.20 -7.62 -16.40
C VAL A 104 -13.41 -7.65 -17.32
N THR A 105 -13.92 -6.47 -17.64
CA THR A 105 -15.00 -6.27 -18.61
C THR A 105 -14.58 -5.25 -19.65
N MET A 106 -15.09 -5.38 -20.85
CA MET A 106 -14.90 -4.40 -21.91
C MET A 106 -16.24 -4.11 -22.59
N ASN A 107 -16.62 -2.81 -22.65
CA ASN A 107 -17.89 -2.37 -23.19
C ASN A 107 -19.08 -3.17 -22.60
N ASP A 108 -19.07 -3.30 -21.25
CA ASP A 108 -20.05 -4.01 -20.42
C ASP A 108 -20.11 -5.53 -20.65
N LYS A 109 -19.17 -6.13 -21.36
CA LYS A 109 -19.08 -7.57 -21.56
C LYS A 109 -17.88 -8.14 -20.78
N PRO A 110 -18.07 -9.21 -19.99
CA PRO A 110 -16.96 -9.86 -19.31
C PRO A 110 -15.98 -10.45 -20.31
N LEU A 111 -14.69 -10.31 -20.02
CA LEU A 111 -13.60 -10.95 -20.76
C LEU A 111 -13.07 -12.15 -19.95
N THR A 112 -12.76 -13.22 -20.65
CA THR A 112 -12.03 -14.35 -20.06
C THR A 112 -10.53 -14.04 -20.08
N TYR A 113 -9.84 -14.39 -19.01
CA TYR A 113 -8.40 -14.24 -18.90
C TYR A 113 -7.70 -15.56 -18.61
N LYS A 114 -6.41 -15.59 -18.87
CA LYS A 114 -5.51 -16.71 -18.55
C LYS A 114 -4.48 -16.24 -17.54
N ASN A 115 -3.97 -17.18 -16.76
CA ASN A 115 -2.89 -16.93 -15.80
C ASN A 115 -1.64 -17.70 -16.25
N SER A 116 -0.47 -17.13 -16.03
CA SER A 116 0.80 -17.85 -16.17
C SER A 116 1.84 -17.33 -15.19
N VAL A 117 2.83 -18.15 -14.89
CA VAL A 117 4.09 -17.70 -14.33
C VAL A 117 4.96 -17.25 -15.50
N ILE A 118 5.63 -16.12 -15.34
CA ILE A 118 6.49 -15.51 -16.35
C ILE A 118 7.83 -15.14 -15.73
N LEU A 119 8.86 -14.89 -16.56
CA LEU A 119 10.07 -14.20 -16.10
C LEU A 119 9.77 -12.71 -15.96
N SER A 120 10.17 -12.13 -14.85
CA SER A 120 10.11 -10.68 -14.65
C SER A 120 11.40 -10.05 -15.14
N TYR A 121 11.26 -9.04 -15.99
CA TYR A 121 12.38 -8.25 -16.52
C TYR A 121 12.39 -6.81 -15.96
N GLY A 122 11.62 -6.57 -14.90
CA GLY A 122 11.42 -5.26 -14.30
C GLY A 122 10.39 -4.40 -15.06
N GLU A 123 10.25 -3.16 -14.61
CA GLU A 123 9.18 -2.25 -15.05
C GLU A 123 9.20 -1.91 -16.55
N ASP A 124 10.39 -1.93 -17.17
CA ASP A 124 10.57 -1.45 -18.54
C ASP A 124 10.28 -2.52 -19.60
N LYS A 125 10.26 -3.78 -19.24
CA LYS A 125 10.13 -4.88 -20.19
C LYS A 125 9.24 -5.99 -19.61
N MET A 126 7.96 -5.96 -19.94
CA MET A 126 7.05 -7.07 -19.66
C MET A 126 7.15 -8.14 -20.76
N ASN A 127 7.21 -9.39 -20.32
CA ASN A 127 7.12 -10.55 -21.18
C ASN A 127 6.04 -11.47 -20.62
N PHE A 128 4.97 -11.69 -21.39
CA PHE A 128 3.87 -12.55 -20.98
C PHE A 128 4.00 -13.99 -21.46
N GLU A 129 5.18 -14.37 -21.96
CA GLU A 129 5.43 -15.75 -22.34
C GLU A 129 5.42 -16.66 -21.09
N PRO A 130 4.62 -17.71 -21.07
CA PRO A 130 4.60 -18.64 -19.95
C PRO A 130 5.96 -19.25 -19.68
N LEU A 131 6.35 -19.29 -18.42
CA LEU A 131 7.61 -19.88 -17.99
C LEU A 131 7.61 -21.40 -18.25
N ASP A 132 8.62 -21.90 -18.94
CA ASP A 132 8.83 -23.33 -19.13
C ASP A 132 9.35 -23.97 -17.82
N LEU A 133 8.44 -24.45 -17.00
CA LEU A 133 8.74 -25.08 -15.69
C LEU A 133 9.58 -26.38 -15.79
N LYS A 134 9.79 -26.91 -16.99
CA LYS A 134 10.76 -28.00 -17.20
C LYS A 134 12.17 -27.51 -17.20
N LYS A 135 12.40 -26.28 -17.66
CA LYS A 135 13.72 -25.64 -17.74
C LYS A 135 14.05 -24.74 -16.57
N TRP A 136 13.03 -24.09 -15.99
CA TRP A 136 13.17 -23.19 -14.87
C TRP A 136 12.64 -23.81 -13.58
N LYS A 137 13.40 -23.73 -12.51
CA LYS A 137 13.04 -24.26 -11.19
C LYS A 137 13.12 -23.15 -10.17
N VAL A 138 12.30 -23.20 -9.14
CA VAL A 138 12.40 -22.29 -8.00
C VAL A 138 13.79 -22.41 -7.40
N ALA A 139 14.41 -21.26 -7.11
CA ALA A 139 15.73 -21.18 -6.51
C ALA A 139 15.58 -21.05 -4.98
N ASP A 140 15.22 -22.16 -4.31
CA ASP A 140 14.92 -22.20 -2.87
C ASP A 140 16.11 -21.78 -1.99
N ASP A 141 17.33 -21.90 -2.51
CA ASP A 141 18.59 -21.55 -1.84
C ASP A 141 18.89 -20.05 -1.84
N ILE A 142 18.17 -19.25 -2.64
CA ILE A 142 18.46 -17.82 -2.86
C ILE A 142 17.26 -16.93 -2.55
N GLY A 143 16.05 -17.50 -2.56
CA GLY A 143 14.81 -16.76 -2.29
C GLY A 143 13.64 -17.21 -3.16
N LEU A 144 12.47 -17.22 -2.56
CA LEU A 144 11.24 -17.80 -3.13
C LEU A 144 10.67 -17.03 -4.34
N HIS A 145 11.20 -15.86 -4.66
CA HIS A 145 10.79 -15.03 -5.81
C HIS A 145 11.71 -15.20 -7.03
N LEU A 146 12.66 -16.12 -6.96
CA LEU A 146 13.66 -16.38 -8.00
C LEU A 146 13.50 -17.75 -8.61
N VAL A 147 13.84 -17.85 -9.90
CA VAL A 147 13.93 -19.11 -10.63
C VAL A 147 15.31 -19.27 -11.23
N ARG A 148 15.78 -20.53 -11.27
CA ARG A 148 17.08 -20.91 -11.82
C ARG A 148 16.88 -21.69 -13.12
N TYR A 149 17.64 -21.33 -14.17
CA TYR A 149 17.63 -22.04 -15.43
C TYR A 149 18.51 -23.30 -15.34
N SER A 150 17.93 -24.46 -15.60
CA SER A 150 18.59 -25.76 -15.37
C SER A 150 19.84 -26.04 -16.22
N LYS A 151 20.05 -25.31 -17.32
CA LYS A 151 21.21 -25.53 -18.21
C LYS A 151 22.42 -24.63 -17.92
N THR A 152 22.19 -23.41 -17.40
CA THR A 152 23.26 -22.39 -17.25
C THR A 152 23.34 -21.85 -15.82
N ASP A 153 22.50 -22.31 -14.92
CA ASP A 153 22.35 -21.75 -13.56
C ASP A 153 22.01 -20.25 -13.51
N SER A 154 21.60 -19.68 -14.62
CA SER A 154 21.12 -18.30 -14.66
C SER A 154 19.92 -18.11 -13.75
N ILE A 155 19.95 -17.05 -12.93
CA ILE A 155 18.91 -16.76 -11.93
C ILE A 155 18.14 -15.53 -12.38
N MET A 156 16.81 -15.62 -12.33
CA MET A 156 15.92 -14.54 -12.72
C MET A 156 14.72 -14.44 -11.75
N PRO A 157 14.21 -13.24 -11.49
CA PRO A 157 12.94 -13.09 -10.80
C PRO A 157 11.81 -13.58 -11.69
N PHE A 158 10.76 -14.09 -11.06
CA PHE A 158 9.53 -14.45 -11.74
C PHE A 158 8.36 -13.58 -11.26
N ALA A 159 7.30 -13.55 -12.07
CA ALA A 159 6.07 -12.85 -11.78
C ALA A 159 4.86 -13.70 -12.21
N TYR A 160 3.69 -13.22 -11.86
CA TYR A 160 2.42 -13.78 -12.28
C TYR A 160 1.77 -12.85 -13.30
N ALA A 161 1.31 -13.39 -14.41
CA ALA A 161 0.62 -12.64 -15.43
C ALA A 161 -0.85 -13.06 -15.52
N TYR A 162 -1.72 -12.06 -15.61
CA TYR A 162 -3.13 -12.18 -15.95
C TYR A 162 -3.31 -11.52 -17.31
N TYR A 163 -3.63 -12.27 -18.34
CA TYR A 163 -3.69 -11.74 -19.71
C TYR A 163 -4.93 -12.19 -20.45
N PHE A 164 -5.39 -11.35 -21.35
CA PHE A 164 -6.63 -11.53 -22.10
C PHE A 164 -6.57 -10.81 -23.43
N THR A 165 -7.52 -11.16 -24.27
CA THR A 165 -7.70 -10.56 -25.59
C THR A 165 -8.85 -9.56 -25.56
N ALA A 166 -8.58 -8.30 -25.91
CA ALA A 166 -9.54 -7.20 -25.85
C ALA A 166 -9.94 -6.75 -27.29
N PRO A 167 -11.22 -6.89 -27.68
CA PRO A 167 -11.71 -6.46 -29.01
C PRO A 167 -12.07 -4.97 -29.01
N PHE A 168 -11.12 -4.13 -29.37
CA PHE A 168 -11.33 -2.68 -29.51
C PHE A 168 -12.14 -2.35 -30.77
N LYS A 169 -13.25 -1.65 -30.63
CA LYS A 169 -13.93 -0.97 -31.73
C LYS A 169 -13.22 0.35 -32.04
N GLU A 170 -13.47 0.92 -33.21
CA GLU A 170 -13.07 2.29 -33.53
C GLU A 170 -13.69 3.29 -32.54
N GLY A 171 -12.93 4.31 -32.13
CA GLY A 171 -13.35 5.31 -31.16
C GLY A 171 -13.24 4.85 -29.72
N LEU A 172 -14.17 5.28 -28.88
CA LEU A 172 -14.13 5.09 -27.43
C LEU A 172 -14.48 3.67 -27.01
N ASN A 173 -13.66 3.10 -26.14
CA ASN A 173 -13.87 1.80 -25.51
C ASN A 173 -13.73 1.92 -24.01
N LYS A 174 -14.64 1.30 -23.27
CA LYS A 174 -14.60 1.26 -21.81
C LYS A 174 -14.07 -0.07 -21.34
N VAL A 175 -13.10 -0.06 -20.46
CA VAL A 175 -12.60 -1.25 -19.77
C VAL A 175 -12.72 -1.01 -18.28
N HIS A 176 -13.24 -1.98 -17.58
CA HIS A 176 -13.34 -1.97 -16.13
C HIS A 176 -12.71 -3.25 -15.57
N HIS A 177 -11.77 -3.13 -14.66
CA HIS A 177 -11.24 -4.28 -13.96
C HIS A 177 -11.18 -4.06 -12.46
N THR A 178 -11.38 -5.14 -11.71
CA THR A 178 -11.30 -5.14 -10.27
C THR A 178 -10.46 -6.30 -9.78
N TYR A 179 -9.86 -6.12 -8.65
CA TYR A 179 -9.21 -7.18 -7.89
C TYR A 179 -9.04 -6.73 -6.44
N ARG A 180 -8.76 -7.68 -5.58
CA ARG A 180 -8.33 -7.41 -4.21
C ARG A 180 -7.01 -8.10 -3.93
N TYR A 181 -6.21 -7.52 -3.08
CA TYR A 181 -4.95 -8.12 -2.69
C TYR A 181 -4.64 -7.90 -1.21
N ARG A 182 -3.86 -8.83 -0.66
CA ARG A 182 -3.45 -8.77 0.74
C ARG A 182 -2.52 -7.59 0.98
N LEU A 183 -2.81 -6.81 2.04
CA LEU A 183 -1.97 -5.68 2.43
C LEU A 183 -0.57 -6.15 2.81
N SER A 184 0.44 -5.53 2.25
CA SER A 184 1.82 -5.65 2.70
C SER A 184 2.01 -4.92 4.03
N TYR A 185 3.09 -5.17 4.72
CA TYR A 185 3.44 -4.45 5.94
C TYR A 185 4.95 -4.37 6.12
N GLY A 186 5.40 -3.35 6.85
CA GLY A 186 6.82 -3.14 7.17
C GLY A 186 7.07 -3.08 8.67
N VAL A 187 8.32 -2.89 9.05
CA VAL A 187 8.69 -2.67 10.45
C VAL A 187 8.02 -1.40 10.97
N GLY A 188 7.17 -1.55 12.01
CA GLY A 188 6.44 -0.43 12.59
C GLY A 188 5.29 0.13 11.75
N ARG A 189 4.99 -0.47 10.58
CA ARG A 189 3.86 -0.08 9.74
C ARG A 189 2.80 -1.17 9.72
N THR A 190 1.54 -0.80 9.92
CA THR A 190 0.43 -1.75 9.97
C THR A 190 0.00 -2.21 8.60
N PHE A 191 0.19 -1.39 7.58
CA PHE A 191 -0.06 -1.74 6.18
C PHE A 191 0.81 -0.92 5.23
N GLU A 192 1.01 -1.50 4.05
CA GLU A 192 1.56 -0.87 2.86
C GLU A 192 0.75 -1.31 1.64
N VAL A 193 0.49 -0.36 0.76
CA VAL A 193 -0.30 -0.53 -0.46
C VAL A 193 0.54 0.00 -1.64
N PRO A 194 1.44 -0.82 -2.18
CA PRO A 194 2.17 -0.48 -3.38
C PRO A 194 1.26 -0.56 -4.62
N TYR A 195 1.37 0.41 -5.53
CA TYR A 195 0.64 0.42 -6.79
C TYR A 195 1.50 1.00 -7.92
N TRP A 196 1.65 0.25 -8.98
CA TRP A 196 2.45 0.65 -10.13
C TRP A 196 1.64 1.49 -11.10
N LEU A 197 2.04 2.74 -11.27
CA LEU A 197 1.44 3.71 -12.19
C LEU A 197 2.22 3.82 -13.51
N LYS A 198 3.54 3.63 -13.48
CA LYS A 198 4.40 3.74 -14.66
C LYS A 198 3.98 2.88 -15.86
N PRO A 199 3.39 1.69 -15.70
CA PRO A 199 2.95 0.88 -16.82
C PRO A 199 1.96 1.59 -17.77
N ALA A 200 1.24 2.61 -17.30
CA ALA A 200 0.39 3.45 -18.16
C ALA A 200 1.16 4.12 -19.32
N MET A 201 2.45 4.34 -19.18
CA MET A 201 3.31 4.92 -20.23
C MET A 201 3.55 3.98 -21.43
N ARG A 202 3.08 2.74 -21.37
CA ARG A 202 3.16 1.78 -22.49
C ARG A 202 2.06 1.97 -23.55
N TRP A 203 1.04 2.77 -23.24
CA TRP A 203 0.02 3.15 -24.20
C TRP A 203 0.53 4.23 -25.15
N ALA A 204 -0.13 4.39 -26.31
CA ALA A 204 0.34 5.24 -27.41
C ALA A 204 0.63 6.69 -27.01
N ASN A 205 -0.20 7.28 -26.16
CA ASN A 205 -0.05 8.66 -25.68
C ASN A 205 0.97 8.81 -24.53
N ARG A 206 1.49 7.72 -23.99
CA ARG A 206 2.47 7.69 -22.87
C ARG A 206 2.05 8.54 -21.66
N GLN A 207 0.77 8.66 -21.43
CA GLN A 207 0.15 9.43 -20.37
C GLN A 207 -1.29 8.95 -20.16
N ILE A 208 -1.95 9.49 -19.17
CA ILE A 208 -3.39 9.38 -18.96
C ILE A 208 -3.96 10.76 -19.17
N ASP A 209 -4.80 10.95 -20.21
CA ASP A 209 -5.27 12.30 -20.58
C ASP A 209 -6.20 12.91 -19.51
N ASP A 210 -6.97 12.09 -18.80
CA ASP A 210 -7.82 12.48 -17.68
C ASP A 210 -7.69 11.46 -16.54
N PHE A 211 -6.90 11.75 -15.53
CA PHE A 211 -6.63 10.83 -14.43
C PHE A 211 -7.29 11.28 -13.13
N THR A 212 -8.00 10.35 -12.49
CA THR A 212 -8.54 10.54 -11.15
C THR A 212 -8.07 9.41 -10.25
N LEU A 213 -7.38 9.76 -9.15
CA LEU A 213 -7.04 8.84 -8.07
C LEU A 213 -7.99 9.05 -6.90
N ARG A 214 -8.56 7.95 -6.39
CA ARG A 214 -9.40 7.92 -5.20
C ARG A 214 -8.84 6.95 -4.18
N ILE A 215 -8.62 7.41 -2.97
CA ILE A 215 -8.20 6.57 -1.84
C ILE A 215 -9.29 6.59 -0.79
N LYS A 216 -9.85 5.42 -0.50
CA LYS A 216 -10.82 5.18 0.57
C LYS A 216 -10.14 4.35 1.65
N ALA A 217 -10.50 4.59 2.91
CA ALA A 217 -9.95 3.85 4.01
C ALA A 217 -11.04 3.55 5.04
N GLU A 218 -11.09 2.31 5.49
CA GLU A 218 -12.01 1.88 6.54
C GLU A 218 -11.51 2.29 7.93
N LYS A 219 -12.21 1.87 8.97
CA LYS A 219 -12.12 2.34 10.35
C LYS A 219 -10.71 2.54 10.91
N THR A 220 -9.81 1.57 10.72
CA THR A 220 -8.45 1.61 11.29
C THR A 220 -7.40 2.09 10.30
N ALA A 221 -7.68 2.03 9.02
CA ALA A 221 -6.77 2.46 7.94
C ALA A 221 -6.86 3.95 7.59
N LYS A 222 -7.57 4.75 8.40
CA LYS A 222 -7.88 6.17 8.13
C LYS A 222 -6.69 7.11 8.21
N HIS A 223 -5.56 6.65 8.74
CA HIS A 223 -4.32 7.41 8.82
C HIS A 223 -3.28 6.76 7.94
N PHE A 224 -2.91 7.47 6.89
CA PHE A 224 -1.93 6.99 5.91
C PHE A 224 -1.10 8.14 5.37
N CYS A 225 -0.02 7.78 4.70
CA CYS A 225 0.89 8.74 4.08
C CYS A 225 1.48 8.18 2.80
N PHE A 226 1.89 9.06 1.92
CA PHE A 226 2.61 8.73 0.69
C PHE A 226 3.40 9.95 0.20
N SER A 227 4.41 9.73 -0.65
CA SER A 227 5.08 10.85 -1.34
C SER A 227 4.11 11.46 -2.35
N ASP A 228 3.87 12.77 -2.22
CA ASP A 228 2.98 13.50 -3.12
C ASP A 228 3.73 14.16 -4.30
N SER A 229 5.02 13.93 -4.45
CA SER A 229 5.84 14.50 -5.52
C SER A 229 5.33 14.17 -6.92
N LEU A 230 4.75 12.98 -7.09
CA LEU A 230 4.12 12.54 -8.34
C LEU A 230 2.85 13.35 -8.67
N PHE A 231 2.20 13.93 -7.67
CA PHE A 231 0.89 14.56 -7.75
C PHE A 231 0.94 16.08 -7.65
N ALA A 232 2.09 16.69 -7.96
CA ALA A 232 2.32 18.14 -7.80
C ALA A 232 1.44 19.02 -8.72
N ALA A 233 0.84 18.45 -9.77
CA ALA A 233 0.03 19.20 -10.74
C ALA A 233 -1.28 19.75 -10.16
N ALA A 234 -1.81 19.17 -9.09
CA ALA A 234 -3.05 19.61 -8.45
C ALA A 234 -3.03 19.26 -6.95
N PRO A 235 -3.81 19.95 -6.11
CA PRO A 235 -3.97 19.58 -4.72
C PRO A 235 -4.89 18.36 -4.55
N PHE A 236 -4.60 17.53 -3.55
CA PHE A 236 -5.56 16.55 -3.05
C PHE A 236 -6.75 17.22 -2.35
N LYS A 237 -7.90 16.59 -2.42
CA LYS A 237 -9.14 17.04 -1.75
C LYS A 237 -9.79 15.87 -1.03
N VAL A 238 -10.46 16.16 0.08
CA VAL A 238 -11.39 15.20 0.69
C VAL A 238 -12.78 15.48 0.15
N VAL A 239 -13.37 14.46 -0.48
CA VAL A 239 -14.72 14.54 -1.05
C VAL A 239 -15.67 13.62 -0.29
N ASP A 240 -16.95 13.96 -0.24
CA ASP A 240 -18.01 13.19 0.42
C ASP A 240 -17.70 12.87 1.90
N GLY A 241 -17.00 13.80 2.57
CA GLY A 241 -16.65 13.56 3.96
C GLY A 241 -15.74 14.61 4.56
N MET A 242 -15.04 14.22 5.62
CA MET A 242 -14.15 15.07 6.37
C MET A 242 -12.78 14.42 6.58
N GLY A 243 -11.74 15.19 6.37
CA GLY A 243 -10.35 14.80 6.59
C GLY A 243 -9.43 15.99 6.72
N LYS A 244 -8.24 15.73 7.16
CA LYS A 244 -7.13 16.69 7.24
C LYS A 244 -5.90 16.13 6.53
N MET A 245 -5.10 17.01 6.02
CA MET A 245 -3.84 16.68 5.36
C MET A 245 -2.74 17.62 5.85
N ARG A 246 -1.52 17.11 5.94
CA ARG A 246 -0.34 17.94 6.19
C ARG A 246 0.88 17.40 5.44
N LYS A 247 1.79 18.27 5.05
CA LYS A 247 3.11 17.87 4.55
C LYS A 247 4.05 17.64 5.73
N VAL A 248 4.81 16.57 5.65
CA VAL A 248 5.83 16.21 6.64
C VAL A 248 7.12 15.85 5.93
N VAL A 249 8.25 16.19 6.52
CA VAL A 249 9.56 15.75 6.07
C VAL A 249 10.00 14.61 6.97
N ARG A 250 10.25 13.45 6.39
CA ARG A 250 10.78 12.29 7.12
C ARG A 250 12.29 12.24 6.93
N PRO A 251 13.05 12.05 8.00
CA PRO A 251 14.49 11.79 7.88
C PRO A 251 14.69 10.58 6.95
N TYR A 252 15.56 10.76 5.95
CA TYR A 252 15.94 9.73 4.94
C TYR A 252 14.92 9.43 3.83
N ASP A 253 13.62 9.75 4.01
CA ASP A 253 12.56 9.39 3.05
C ASP A 253 12.04 10.59 2.23
N GLY A 254 12.34 11.83 2.63
CA GLY A 254 11.89 13.05 1.95
C GLY A 254 10.51 13.55 2.39
N GLU A 255 9.83 14.27 1.49
CA GLU A 255 8.52 14.86 1.76
C GLU A 255 7.39 13.84 1.54
N TYR A 256 6.45 13.84 2.49
CA TYR A 256 5.25 13.02 2.46
C TYR A 256 4.02 13.86 2.73
N LEU A 257 2.91 13.48 2.11
CA LEU A 257 1.58 13.92 2.49
C LEU A 257 1.04 12.93 3.52
N GLU A 258 0.82 13.40 4.75
CA GLU A 258 0.05 12.66 5.76
C GLU A 258 -1.42 13.02 5.67
N VAL A 259 -2.26 12.02 5.71
CA VAL A 259 -3.72 12.11 5.58
C VAL A 259 -4.39 11.48 6.78
N ALA A 260 -5.34 12.19 7.33
CA ALA A 260 -6.28 11.69 8.34
C ALA A 260 -7.70 11.82 7.79
N LEU A 261 -8.36 10.70 7.51
CA LEU A 261 -9.76 10.68 7.08
C LEU A 261 -10.65 10.35 8.29
N ARG A 262 -11.64 11.19 8.57
CA ARG A 262 -12.73 10.80 9.47
C ARG A 262 -13.76 9.96 8.71
N ASN A 263 -14.10 10.40 7.51
CA ASN A 263 -14.95 9.72 6.54
C ASN A 263 -14.70 10.32 5.15
N GLY A 264 -15.34 9.77 4.12
CA GLY A 264 -15.20 10.24 2.74
C GLY A 264 -14.03 9.61 2.00
N THR A 265 -13.61 10.29 0.94
CA THR A 265 -12.61 9.81 -0.01
C THR A 265 -11.55 10.89 -0.22
N LEU A 266 -10.28 10.52 -0.18
CA LEU A 266 -9.22 11.37 -0.68
C LEU A 266 -9.19 11.27 -2.21
N GLU A 267 -9.33 12.40 -2.90
CA GLU A 267 -9.37 12.46 -4.35
C GLU A 267 -8.30 13.40 -4.89
N TRP A 268 -7.68 12.98 -5.98
CA TRP A 268 -6.79 13.79 -6.79
C TRP A 268 -7.18 13.66 -8.25
N HIS A 269 -7.11 14.75 -9.00
CA HIS A 269 -7.47 14.77 -10.41
C HIS A 269 -6.53 15.69 -11.18
N ALA A 270 -6.06 15.22 -12.33
CA ALA A 270 -5.31 16.04 -13.27
C ALA A 270 -5.52 15.59 -14.72
N LYS A 271 -5.29 16.53 -15.63
CA LYS A 271 -5.20 16.29 -17.08
C LYS A 271 -3.76 16.01 -17.47
N ASN A 272 -3.56 15.21 -18.53
CA ASN A 272 -2.25 14.90 -19.12
C ASN A 272 -1.26 14.39 -18.07
N PHE A 273 -1.72 13.47 -17.25
CA PHE A 273 -0.90 12.89 -16.18
C PHE A 273 0.14 11.91 -16.74
N VAL A 274 1.40 12.20 -16.52
CA VAL A 274 2.55 11.35 -16.86
C VAL A 274 3.08 10.69 -15.59
N PRO A 275 2.84 9.41 -15.35
CA PRO A 275 3.31 8.72 -14.14
C PRO A 275 4.81 8.45 -14.21
N ARG A 276 5.61 9.28 -13.53
CA ARG A 276 7.08 9.15 -13.48
C ARG A 276 7.57 8.26 -12.35
N ALA A 277 6.71 7.91 -11.41
CA ALA A 277 6.98 7.05 -10.27
C ALA A 277 5.76 6.19 -9.95
N ASN A 278 5.94 5.24 -9.05
CA ASN A 278 4.87 4.39 -8.54
C ASN A 278 4.32 4.97 -7.22
N LEU A 279 3.10 4.61 -6.87
CA LEU A 279 2.45 5.01 -5.64
C LEU A 279 2.74 3.99 -4.54
N MET A 280 3.17 4.48 -3.37
CA MET A 280 3.30 3.68 -2.15
C MET A 280 2.50 4.36 -1.05
N ILE A 281 1.34 3.80 -0.71
CA ILE A 281 0.56 4.26 0.43
C ILE A 281 0.99 3.44 1.64
N SER A 282 1.34 4.10 2.74
CA SER A 282 1.74 3.43 3.98
C SER A 282 0.90 3.93 5.14
N ALA A 283 0.71 3.07 6.15
CA ALA A 283 0.11 3.50 7.39
C ALA A 283 0.89 4.66 8.02
N ALA A 284 0.18 5.66 8.49
CA ALA A 284 0.74 6.70 9.34
C ALA A 284 0.41 6.43 10.81
N ASP A 285 1.30 6.79 11.70
CA ASP A 285 1.10 6.60 13.13
C ASP A 285 0.07 7.58 13.67
N LEU A 286 -0.91 7.06 14.42
CA LEU A 286 -1.97 7.87 15.02
C LEU A 286 -1.45 8.89 16.05
N LEU A 287 -0.38 8.57 16.73
CA LEU A 287 0.22 9.40 17.78
C LEU A 287 1.69 9.68 17.50
N SER A 288 2.13 9.55 16.24
CA SER A 288 3.52 9.83 15.92
C SER A 288 3.83 11.30 16.14
N SER A 289 4.87 11.54 16.87
CA SER A 289 5.43 12.85 17.04
C SER A 289 6.53 13.05 16.01
N PHE A 290 6.16 13.53 14.86
CA PHE A 290 7.15 14.22 14.01
C PHE A 290 7.27 15.71 14.39
N SER A 291 6.47 16.20 15.34
CA SER A 291 6.65 17.50 15.96
C SER A 291 7.21 17.36 17.37
N GLU A 292 8.17 18.22 17.75
CA GLU A 292 8.75 18.24 19.10
C GLU A 292 7.71 18.47 20.22
N SER A 293 6.50 18.90 19.88
CA SER A 293 5.40 19.10 20.82
C SER A 293 4.61 17.83 21.16
N GLU A 294 4.71 16.78 20.35
CA GLU A 294 3.99 15.53 20.57
C GLU A 294 4.89 14.51 21.28
N LYS A 295 4.64 14.29 22.56
CA LYS A 295 5.47 13.43 23.43
C LYS A 295 5.02 11.98 23.51
N LEU A 296 4.06 11.58 22.67
CA LEU A 296 3.50 10.23 22.66
C LEU A 296 3.47 9.68 21.25
N GLY A 297 4.01 8.48 21.07
CA GLY A 297 3.92 7.73 19.82
C GLY A 297 3.17 6.42 20.04
N THR A 298 2.34 6.03 19.10
CA THR A 298 1.70 4.73 19.06
C THR A 298 2.04 4.05 17.77
N PHE A 299 2.46 2.81 17.83
CA PHE A 299 2.65 1.99 16.65
C PHE A 299 1.98 0.63 16.82
N TYR A 300 1.70 0.02 15.70
CA TYR A 300 1.20 -1.34 15.63
C TYR A 300 2.38 -2.31 15.63
N ASP A 301 2.31 -3.30 16.51
CA ASP A 301 3.21 -4.43 16.51
C ASP A 301 2.57 -5.59 15.74
N ARG A 302 3.37 -6.40 15.03
CA ARG A 302 2.96 -7.62 14.32
C ARG A 302 2.16 -8.61 15.19
N SER A 303 2.42 -8.61 16.50
CA SER A 303 1.71 -9.44 17.48
C SER A 303 0.32 -8.91 17.83
N ASP A 304 -0.26 -7.99 17.07
CA ASP A 304 -1.53 -7.33 17.38
C ASP A 304 -1.53 -6.53 18.69
N LYS A 305 -0.39 -6.07 19.14
CA LYS A 305 -0.26 -5.25 20.34
C LYS A 305 -0.02 -3.82 19.95
N TYR A 306 -0.81 -2.93 20.53
CA TYR A 306 -0.49 -1.52 20.50
C TYR A 306 0.64 -1.24 21.48
N ARG A 307 1.70 -0.61 20.99
CA ARG A 307 2.76 -0.06 21.84
C ARG A 307 2.66 1.45 21.86
N MET A 308 2.91 2.00 23.02
CA MET A 308 2.91 3.43 23.23
C MET A 308 4.24 3.84 23.82
N TRP A 309 4.86 4.85 23.21
CA TRP A 309 5.99 5.55 23.79
C TRP A 309 5.50 6.79 24.50
N SER A 310 5.86 6.94 25.77
CA SER A 310 5.56 8.11 26.55
C SER A 310 6.83 8.64 27.19
N PHE A 311 7.01 9.94 27.08
CA PHE A 311 8.09 10.66 27.75
C PHE A 311 7.70 11.18 29.11
N ASP A 312 6.39 11.24 29.46
CA ASP A 312 5.85 11.88 30.67
C ASP A 312 5.37 10.90 31.74
N GLY A 313 5.53 9.62 31.54
CA GLY A 313 5.18 8.64 32.53
C GLY A 313 3.83 7.94 32.36
N LYS A 314 3.87 6.70 32.69
CA LYS A 314 2.95 5.60 32.36
C LYS A 314 1.50 5.71 32.85
N LYS A 315 1.16 6.69 33.70
CA LYS A 315 -0.20 6.75 34.32
C LYS A 315 -1.28 7.29 33.38
N LYS A 316 -0.89 8.11 32.40
CA LYS A 316 -1.83 8.75 31.46
C LYS A 316 -2.02 7.91 30.20
N ASP A 317 -1.06 7.08 29.85
CA ASP A 317 -1.01 6.31 28.59
C ASP A 317 -2.23 5.38 28.45
N GLY A 318 -2.58 4.65 29.47
CA GLY A 318 -3.74 3.76 29.42
C GLY A 318 -5.08 4.49 29.22
N ARG A 319 -5.18 5.77 29.64
CA ARG A 319 -6.36 6.58 29.34
C ARG A 319 -6.41 7.01 27.90
N ILE A 320 -5.26 7.41 27.34
CA ILE A 320 -5.16 7.81 25.94
C ILE A 320 -5.47 6.60 25.05
N LEU A 321 -4.77 5.49 25.25
CA LEU A 321 -4.98 4.27 24.46
C LEU A 321 -6.43 3.81 24.44
N ARG A 322 -7.08 3.78 25.60
CA ARG A 322 -8.50 3.40 25.71
C ARG A 322 -9.43 4.31 24.91
N ASN A 323 -9.11 5.59 24.86
CA ASN A 323 -9.94 6.61 24.24
C ASN A 323 -9.55 6.92 22.79
N LEU A 324 -8.42 6.38 22.31
CA LEU A 324 -7.93 6.58 20.94
C LEU A 324 -8.93 6.14 19.86
N PRO A 325 -9.61 4.97 19.95
CA PRO A 325 -10.62 4.59 18.98
C PRO A 325 -11.82 5.53 18.90
N TYR A 326 -12.19 6.12 20.04
CA TYR A 326 -13.25 7.13 20.10
C TYR A 326 -12.81 8.45 19.49
N ALA A 327 -11.58 8.91 19.81
CA ALA A 327 -11.01 10.13 19.24
C ALA A 327 -10.90 10.04 17.73
N ASN A 328 -10.49 8.88 17.19
CA ASN A 328 -10.39 8.63 15.75
C ASN A 328 -11.73 8.76 15.00
N ARG A 329 -12.85 8.69 15.72
CA ARG A 329 -14.21 8.90 15.18
C ARG A 329 -14.79 10.27 15.50
N GLY A 330 -13.99 11.13 16.12
CA GLY A 330 -14.41 12.48 16.45
C GLY A 330 -15.21 12.62 17.75
N TYR A 331 -15.15 11.62 18.66
CA TYR A 331 -15.85 11.73 19.95
C TYR A 331 -15.41 12.96 20.72
N VAL A 332 -16.36 13.78 21.15
CA VAL A 332 -16.12 14.97 21.97
C VAL A 332 -16.04 14.57 23.44
N PHE A 333 -14.85 14.69 24.03
CA PHE A 333 -14.61 14.26 25.40
C PHE A 333 -15.16 15.25 26.42
N LYS A 334 -16.01 14.79 27.39
CA LYS A 334 -16.45 15.58 28.51
C LYS A 334 -15.34 15.80 29.55
N ASP A 335 -14.41 14.88 29.67
CA ASP A 335 -13.23 15.03 30.53
C ASP A 335 -12.28 16.06 29.94
N LYS A 336 -12.09 17.17 30.66
CA LYS A 336 -11.27 18.29 30.15
C LYS A 336 -9.87 17.90 29.75
N TRP A 337 -9.19 17.01 30.51
CA TRP A 337 -7.84 16.61 30.21
C TRP A 337 -7.75 15.79 28.90
N LEU A 338 -8.70 14.88 28.66
CA LEU A 338 -8.75 14.13 27.39
C LEU A 338 -9.08 15.03 26.22
N ASN A 339 -10.04 15.95 26.43
CA ASN A 339 -10.40 16.92 25.40
C ASN A 339 -9.23 17.80 25.00
N ASP A 340 -8.53 18.37 26.00
CA ASP A 340 -7.34 19.21 25.77
C ASP A 340 -6.23 18.41 25.10
N TYR A 341 -6.04 17.14 25.47
CA TYR A 341 -5.04 16.28 24.87
C TYR A 341 -5.34 16.03 23.39
N PHE A 342 -6.53 15.51 23.06
CA PHE A 342 -6.86 15.18 21.69
C PHE A 342 -6.97 16.39 20.77
N ASN A 343 -7.39 17.55 21.27
CA ASN A 343 -7.44 18.79 20.50
C ASN A 343 -6.03 19.31 20.06
N GLN A 344 -4.97 18.85 20.69
CA GLN A 344 -3.60 19.16 20.27
C GLN A 344 -3.13 18.29 19.09
N LEU A 345 -3.82 17.17 18.82
CA LEU A 345 -3.43 16.28 17.73
C LEU A 345 -3.96 16.79 16.40
N TRP A 346 -3.09 16.91 15.43
CA TRP A 346 -3.42 17.50 14.13
C TRP A 346 -4.57 16.80 13.42
N TRP A 347 -4.68 15.48 13.58
CA TRP A 347 -5.68 14.64 12.93
C TRP A 347 -7.04 14.61 13.65
N TYR A 348 -7.12 15.05 14.89
CA TYR A 348 -8.37 15.00 15.62
C TYR A 348 -9.39 15.98 15.02
N MET A 349 -10.60 15.46 14.77
CA MET A 349 -11.72 16.17 14.16
C MET A 349 -12.98 15.92 15.01
N PRO A 350 -13.25 16.74 16.04
CA PRO A 350 -14.39 16.55 16.91
C PRO A 350 -15.72 16.63 16.17
N ASP A 351 -16.63 15.72 16.49
CA ASP A 351 -17.99 15.64 15.95
C ASP A 351 -19.01 15.56 17.09
N PRO A 352 -19.67 16.66 17.44
CA PRO A 352 -20.67 16.65 18.50
C PRO A 352 -21.89 15.77 18.21
N THR A 353 -22.12 15.42 16.97
CA THR A 353 -23.25 14.59 16.55
C THR A 353 -22.96 13.09 16.61
N TRP A 354 -21.68 12.70 16.63
CA TRP A 354 -21.31 11.29 16.64
C TRP A 354 -21.56 10.65 18.00
N GLN A 355 -22.27 9.54 18.00
CA GLN A 355 -22.54 8.71 19.17
C GLN A 355 -21.97 7.31 18.97
N ALA A 356 -21.26 6.81 19.98
CA ALA A 356 -20.60 5.52 19.90
C ALA A 356 -21.62 4.37 19.88
N SER A 357 -21.48 3.48 18.90
CA SER A 357 -22.13 2.18 18.85
C SER A 357 -21.09 1.06 18.99
N SER A 358 -21.48 -0.10 19.47
CA SER A 358 -20.59 -1.25 19.57
C SER A 358 -20.08 -1.73 18.19
N SER A 359 -20.86 -1.55 17.15
CA SER A 359 -20.50 -1.89 15.76
C SER A 359 -19.47 -0.95 15.13
N ASP A 360 -19.20 0.20 15.76
CA ASP A 360 -18.21 1.15 15.23
C ASP A 360 -16.78 0.68 15.38
N PHE A 361 -16.54 -0.24 16.32
CA PHE A 361 -15.19 -0.65 16.69
C PHE A 361 -14.87 -2.05 16.17
N THR A 362 -13.66 -2.18 15.63
CA THR A 362 -13.11 -3.48 15.23
C THR A 362 -12.78 -4.33 16.48
N PRO A 363 -12.65 -5.67 16.33
CA PRO A 363 -12.19 -6.53 17.42
C PRO A 363 -10.84 -6.07 18.01
N ARG A 364 -9.97 -5.53 17.20
CA ARG A 364 -8.67 -4.97 17.56
C ARG A 364 -8.80 -3.73 18.44
N GLU A 365 -9.65 -2.79 18.07
CA GLU A 365 -9.95 -1.58 18.85
C GLU A 365 -10.62 -1.94 20.18
N TRP A 366 -11.52 -2.92 20.19
CA TRP A 366 -12.09 -3.44 21.43
C TRP A 366 -11.03 -4.02 22.37
N LYS A 367 -10.01 -4.69 21.83
CA LYS A 367 -8.86 -5.17 22.61
C LYS A 367 -8.11 -4.00 23.24
N LEU A 368 -7.81 -2.95 22.47
CA LEU A 368 -7.15 -1.73 22.95
C LEU A 368 -7.94 -1.04 24.07
N ILE A 369 -9.25 -0.87 23.89
CA ILE A 369 -10.14 -0.28 24.89
C ILE A 369 -10.10 -1.07 26.22
N ARG A 370 -10.09 -2.41 26.14
CA ARG A 370 -10.01 -3.28 27.32
C ARG A 370 -8.63 -3.25 27.99
N GLU A 371 -7.56 -3.24 27.23
CA GLU A 371 -6.18 -3.21 27.75
C GLU A 371 -5.87 -1.88 28.43
N GLY A 372 -6.24 -0.76 27.83
CA GLY A 372 -6.13 0.56 28.45
C GLY A 372 -6.93 0.69 29.73
N SER A 373 -8.02 -0.07 29.88
CA SER A 373 -8.80 -0.12 31.13
C SER A 373 -8.13 -0.92 32.23
N LYS A 374 -7.31 -1.93 31.92
CA LYS A 374 -6.62 -2.78 32.90
C LYS A 374 -5.49 -2.06 33.64
N SER A 375 -4.90 -1.03 33.04
CA SER A 375 -3.85 -0.23 33.71
C SER A 375 -4.31 0.44 35.01
N LYS A 376 -5.62 0.72 35.17
CA LYS A 376 -6.21 1.24 36.41
C LYS A 376 -6.21 0.23 37.56
N LYS A 377 -6.37 -1.08 37.30
CA LYS A 377 -6.48 -2.09 38.36
C LYS A 377 -5.13 -2.42 39.01
N LYS A 378 -4.02 -2.36 38.28
CA LYS A 378 -2.67 -2.63 38.87
C LYS A 378 -2.23 -1.57 39.88
N VAL A 379 -2.64 -0.32 39.71
CA VAL A 379 -2.28 0.79 40.64
C VAL A 379 -3.02 0.71 41.95
N ARG A 380 -4.28 0.19 41.99
CA ARG A 380 -5.06 0.01 43.25
C ARG A 380 -4.58 -1.17 44.08
N ARG A 381 -3.98 -2.22 43.49
CA ARG A 381 -3.46 -3.40 44.23
C ARG A 381 -2.07 -3.20 44.89
N ARG A 382 -1.35 -2.16 44.56
CA ARG A 382 -0.06 -1.81 45.19
C ARG A 382 -0.17 -0.79 46.33
N LYS A 383 -1.38 -0.37 46.68
CA LYS A 383 -1.64 0.53 47.81
C LYS A 383 -2.42 -0.12 48.96
N ARG A 384 -2.39 -1.46 49.06
CA ARG A 384 -2.87 -2.19 50.29
C ARG A 384 -1.74 -3.00 50.88
#